data_9498bf373361bc311fd5f900ce7e3c2a
#
_entry.id   9498bf373361bc311fd5f900ce7e3c2a
#
_cell.length_a   1.000
_cell.length_b   1.000
_cell.length_c   1.000
_cell.angle_alpha   90.00
_cell.angle_beta   90.00
_cell.angle_gamma   90.00
#
_symmetry.space_group_name_H-M   'P 1'
#
loop_
_entity.id
_entity.type
_entity.pdbx_description
1 polymer ?
#
loop_
_entity_poly.entity_id
_entity_poly.type
_entity_poly.pdbx_seq_one_letter_code
_entity_poly.pdbx_strand_id
1 'polypeptide(L)'
;MNREIRHSIVIAAAPEVVCAALSEPMQLARWWTREVSLVENRVRLDWSRQGWRVELSIDDGANYRLVRWRCHASNMLDTDAWKGTVMRFELRSTSQGTQVDFVQSGYRDSPCKEACARGWRFFLGSSLKRYVETGEGTPSADMRMPESP
;
A
#
# COMPACT_ATOMS: atom_id res chain seq x y z
N MET A 1 13.37 11.80 -15.90
CA MET A 1 13.60 11.25 -14.57
C MET A 1 12.36 10.51 -14.11
N ASN A 2 12.54 9.28 -13.64
CA ASN A 2 11.39 8.46 -13.25
C ASN A 2 10.92 8.83 -11.85
N ARG A 3 9.67 9.32 -11.77
CA ARG A 3 9.04 9.69 -10.50
C ARG A 3 7.95 8.69 -10.11
N GLU A 4 8.09 7.47 -10.57
CA GLU A 4 7.14 6.41 -10.27
C GLU A 4 7.83 5.25 -9.60
N ILE A 5 7.09 4.59 -8.71
CA ILE A 5 7.48 3.32 -8.15
C ILE A 5 6.47 2.30 -8.66
N ARG A 6 6.94 1.18 -9.23
CA ARG A 6 6.08 0.17 -9.83
C ARG A 6 6.38 -1.21 -9.28
N HIS A 7 5.33 -1.98 -9.07
CA HIS A 7 5.43 -3.40 -8.70
C HIS A 7 4.28 -4.16 -9.33
N SER A 8 4.50 -5.44 -9.54
CA SER A 8 3.45 -6.32 -10.06
C SER A 8 3.53 -7.63 -9.30
N ILE A 9 2.38 -8.11 -8.82
CA ILE A 9 2.30 -9.37 -8.07
C ILE A 9 1.05 -10.13 -8.50
N VAL A 10 1.06 -11.44 -8.27
CA VAL A 10 -0.11 -12.30 -8.44
C VAL A 10 -0.51 -12.84 -7.08
N ILE A 11 -1.77 -12.64 -6.72
CA ILE A 11 -2.33 -13.09 -5.44
C ILE A 11 -3.37 -14.16 -5.74
N ALA A 12 -3.27 -15.30 -5.07
CA ALA A 12 -4.18 -16.45 -5.31
C ALA A 12 -5.52 -16.23 -4.62
N ALA A 13 -6.28 -15.26 -5.13
CA ALA A 13 -7.59 -14.91 -4.62
C ALA A 13 -8.36 -14.13 -5.69
N ALA A 14 -9.67 -14.08 -5.57
CA ALA A 14 -10.51 -13.35 -6.51
C ALA A 14 -10.30 -11.84 -6.40
N PRO A 15 -10.54 -11.07 -7.49
CA PRO A 15 -10.35 -9.61 -7.45
C PRO A 15 -11.14 -8.92 -6.34
N GLU A 16 -12.37 -9.36 -6.05
CA GLU A 16 -13.17 -8.72 -5.00
C GLU A 16 -12.52 -8.85 -3.63
N VAL A 17 -11.86 -9.97 -3.35
CA VAL A 17 -11.15 -10.18 -2.08
C VAL A 17 -9.92 -9.27 -1.99
N VAL A 18 -9.16 -9.18 -3.08
CA VAL A 18 -7.99 -8.32 -3.14
C VAL A 18 -8.39 -6.85 -3.04
N CYS A 19 -9.45 -6.47 -3.74
CA CYS A 19 -9.97 -5.10 -3.70
C CYS A 19 -10.35 -4.70 -2.28
N ALA A 20 -11.03 -5.56 -1.54
CA ALA A 20 -11.40 -5.29 -0.15
C ALA A 20 -10.17 -5.09 0.74
N ALA A 21 -9.14 -5.91 0.55
CA ALA A 21 -7.90 -5.79 1.33
C ALA A 21 -7.19 -4.46 1.08
N LEU A 22 -7.38 -3.86 -0.09
CA LEU A 22 -6.77 -2.58 -0.46
C LEU A 22 -7.66 -1.39 -0.15
N SER A 23 -8.95 -1.59 0.07
CA SER A 23 -9.93 -0.50 0.18
C SER A 23 -10.49 -0.32 1.58
N GLU A 24 -10.62 -1.39 2.35
CA GLU A 24 -11.24 -1.33 3.67
C GLU A 24 -10.20 -1.00 4.72
N PRO A 25 -10.37 0.11 5.45
CA PRO A 25 -9.34 0.55 6.40
C PRO A 25 -8.95 -0.50 7.43
N MET A 26 -9.92 -1.28 7.93
CA MET A 26 -9.61 -2.31 8.93
C MET A 26 -8.73 -3.41 8.35
N GLN A 27 -8.80 -3.65 7.05
CA GLN A 27 -7.92 -4.64 6.42
C GLN A 27 -6.50 -4.13 6.23
N LEU A 28 -6.32 -2.82 6.04
CA LEU A 28 -4.98 -2.24 6.00
C LEU A 28 -4.21 -2.50 7.29
N ALA A 29 -4.93 -2.60 8.40
CA ALA A 29 -4.32 -2.89 9.70
C ALA A 29 -3.77 -4.31 9.77
N ARG A 30 -4.17 -5.19 8.87
CA ARG A 30 -3.77 -6.59 8.88
C ARG A 30 -2.52 -6.85 8.06
N TRP A 31 -2.18 -5.94 7.15
CA TRP A 31 -1.01 -6.18 6.30
C TRP A 31 -0.07 -4.98 6.16
N TRP A 32 -0.50 -3.75 6.46
CA TRP A 32 0.36 -2.56 6.27
C TRP A 32 0.81 -1.98 7.61
N THR A 33 -0.09 -1.41 8.39
CA THR A 33 0.23 -0.98 9.75
C THR A 33 -0.96 -1.23 10.67
N ARG A 34 -0.67 -1.66 11.91
CA ARG A 34 -1.74 -1.92 12.89
C ARG A 34 -2.44 -0.64 13.34
N GLU A 35 -1.80 0.51 13.17
CA GLU A 35 -2.30 1.77 13.70
C GLU A 35 -3.07 2.52 12.64
N VAL A 36 -4.28 2.04 12.35
CA VAL A 36 -5.18 2.63 11.36
C VAL A 36 -6.33 3.32 12.10
N SER A 37 -6.63 4.55 11.70
CA SER A 37 -7.78 5.28 12.24
C SER A 37 -8.46 6.06 11.13
N LEU A 38 -9.71 6.45 11.39
CA LEU A 38 -10.47 7.28 10.46
C LEU A 38 -10.57 8.68 11.03
N VAL A 39 -10.24 9.67 10.19
CA VAL A 39 -10.34 11.07 10.57
C VAL A 39 -11.13 11.76 9.47
N GLU A 40 -12.39 12.05 9.74
CA GLU A 40 -13.33 12.56 8.75
C GLU A 40 -13.45 11.56 7.60
N ASN A 41 -13.14 11.98 6.37
CA ASN A 41 -13.20 11.10 5.20
C ASN A 41 -11.82 10.59 4.78
N ARG A 42 -10.85 10.59 5.71
CA ARG A 42 -9.49 10.13 5.44
C ARG A 42 -9.12 8.95 6.32
N VAL A 43 -8.25 8.12 5.80
CA VAL A 43 -7.63 7.03 6.54
C VAL A 43 -6.26 7.52 7.02
N ARG A 44 -6.06 7.47 8.33
CA ARG A 44 -4.79 7.82 8.94
C ARG A 44 -4.04 6.54 9.31
N LEU A 45 -2.80 6.47 8.89
CA LEU A 45 -1.93 5.33 9.14
C LEU A 45 -0.70 5.84 9.88
N ASP A 46 -0.41 5.21 11.01
CA ASP A 46 0.71 5.62 11.86
C ASP A 46 1.69 4.47 12.03
N TRP A 47 2.97 4.83 12.08
CA TRP A 47 4.05 3.98 12.52
C TRP A 47 4.67 4.69 13.71
N SER A 48 4.03 4.56 14.87
CA SER A 48 4.37 5.39 16.03
C SER A 48 5.80 5.16 16.55
N ARG A 49 6.34 3.95 16.36
CA ARG A 49 7.73 3.68 16.75
C ARG A 49 8.71 4.56 16.00
N GLN A 50 8.42 4.86 14.73
CA GLN A 50 9.27 5.69 13.90
C GLN A 50 8.83 7.16 13.90
N GLY A 51 7.63 7.46 14.39
CA GLY A 51 7.08 8.79 14.35
C GLY A 51 6.53 9.17 12.99
N TRP A 52 6.15 8.19 12.17
CA TRP A 52 5.64 8.43 10.80
C TRP A 52 4.13 8.34 10.75
N ARG A 53 3.57 9.15 9.86
CA ARG A 53 2.12 9.19 9.61
C ARG A 53 1.86 9.43 8.13
N VAL A 54 0.84 8.74 7.62
CA VAL A 54 0.34 8.93 6.26
C VAL A 54 -1.16 9.11 6.35
N GLU A 55 -1.71 10.06 5.59
CA GLU A 55 -3.16 10.25 5.50
C GLU A 55 -3.59 10.11 4.05
N LEU A 56 -4.53 9.22 3.82
CA LEU A 56 -5.00 8.86 2.48
C LEU A 56 -6.50 9.07 2.36
N SER A 57 -6.95 9.37 1.13
CA SER A 57 -8.31 9.05 0.73
C SER A 57 -8.25 7.84 -0.19
N ILE A 58 -9.21 6.93 -0.04
CA ILE A 58 -9.26 5.69 -0.79
C ILE A 58 -10.48 5.71 -1.69
N ASP A 59 -10.29 5.35 -2.96
CA ASP A 59 -11.33 5.35 -3.97
C ASP A 59 -11.25 4.01 -4.69
N ASP A 60 -12.30 3.22 -4.63
CA ASP A 60 -12.35 1.95 -5.35
C ASP A 60 -13.24 2.10 -6.58
N GLY A 61 -12.66 1.77 -7.72
CA GLY A 61 -13.37 1.84 -8.98
C GLY A 61 -14.38 0.71 -9.14
N ALA A 62 -15.20 0.79 -10.19
CA ALA A 62 -16.22 -0.19 -10.46
C ALA A 62 -15.62 -1.55 -10.80
N ASN A 63 -16.37 -2.61 -10.49
CA ASN A 63 -16.06 -3.99 -10.88
C ASN A 63 -14.78 -4.54 -10.29
N TYR A 64 -14.34 -4.00 -9.14
CA TYR A 64 -13.16 -4.52 -8.43
C TYR A 64 -11.88 -4.52 -9.28
N ARG A 65 -11.76 -3.57 -10.22
CA ARG A 65 -10.61 -3.53 -11.14
C ARG A 65 -9.60 -2.45 -10.83
N LEU A 66 -9.97 -1.50 -9.97
CA LEU A 66 -9.11 -0.36 -9.68
C LEU A 66 -9.31 0.08 -8.25
N VAL A 67 -8.20 0.26 -7.53
CA VAL A 67 -8.20 0.95 -6.24
C VAL A 67 -7.19 2.07 -6.36
N ARG A 68 -7.53 3.24 -5.86
CA ARG A 68 -6.66 4.40 -5.90
C ARG A 68 -6.59 5.04 -4.52
N TRP A 69 -5.38 5.26 -4.06
CA TRP A 69 -5.13 5.99 -2.82
C TRP A 69 -4.49 7.32 -3.18
N ARG A 70 -5.04 8.40 -2.64
CA ARG A 70 -4.45 9.73 -2.79
C ARG A 70 -3.84 10.12 -1.46
N CYS A 71 -2.55 10.44 -1.45
CA CYS A 71 -1.85 10.83 -0.23
C CYS A 71 -1.98 12.32 -0.01
N HIS A 72 -2.62 12.71 1.08
CA HIS A 72 -2.85 14.11 1.42
C HIS A 72 -1.78 14.66 2.34
N ALA A 73 -1.19 13.81 3.18
CA ALA A 73 -0.16 14.23 4.12
C ALA A 73 0.72 13.03 4.43
N SER A 74 2.02 13.28 4.60
CA SER A 74 2.96 12.22 4.91
C SER A 74 4.26 12.80 5.41
N ASN A 75 4.83 12.15 6.44
CA ASN A 75 6.22 12.34 6.81
C ASN A 75 6.99 11.01 6.76
N MET A 76 6.52 10.09 5.92
CA MET A 76 7.14 8.79 5.77
C MET A 76 8.64 8.93 5.49
N LEU A 77 9.48 8.22 6.26
CA LEU A 77 10.94 8.29 6.18
C LEU A 77 11.48 9.72 6.41
N ASP A 78 10.75 10.52 7.20
CA ASP A 78 11.12 11.90 7.58
C ASP A 78 11.20 12.85 6.39
N THR A 79 10.40 12.59 5.36
CA THR A 79 10.30 13.45 4.17
C THR A 79 8.83 13.63 3.79
N ASP A 80 8.54 14.66 2.98
CA ASP A 80 7.21 14.86 2.45
C ASP A 80 7.05 14.33 1.02
N ALA A 81 7.94 13.44 0.60
CA ALA A 81 7.98 12.97 -0.78
C ALA A 81 6.67 12.28 -1.22
N TRP A 82 5.92 11.70 -0.27
CA TRP A 82 4.66 11.03 -0.57
C TRP A 82 3.49 12.00 -0.71
N LYS A 83 3.59 13.21 -0.18
CA LYS A 83 2.49 14.17 -0.22
C LYS A 83 2.15 14.50 -1.68
N GLY A 84 0.89 14.33 -2.03
CA GLY A 84 0.41 14.56 -3.39
C GLY A 84 0.59 13.37 -4.32
N THR A 85 1.19 12.26 -3.86
CA THR A 85 1.28 11.06 -4.71
C THR A 85 -0.06 10.37 -4.82
N VAL A 86 -0.20 9.60 -5.90
CA VAL A 86 -1.35 8.72 -6.10
C VAL A 86 -0.80 7.30 -6.21
N MET A 87 -1.36 6.41 -5.40
CA MET A 87 -1.04 4.99 -5.44
C MET A 87 -2.19 4.27 -6.14
N ARG A 88 -1.89 3.65 -7.27
CA ARG A 88 -2.89 3.06 -8.14
C ARG A 88 -2.67 1.57 -8.20
N PHE A 89 -3.74 0.80 -7.96
CA PHE A 89 -3.71 -0.65 -8.01
C PHE A 89 -4.69 -1.10 -9.07
N GLU A 90 -4.18 -1.64 -10.17
CA GLU A 90 -5.02 -2.21 -11.20
C GLU A 90 -5.10 -3.72 -10.99
N LEU A 91 -6.32 -4.24 -10.93
CA LEU A 91 -6.58 -5.64 -10.60
C LEU A 91 -7.11 -6.35 -11.84
N ARG A 92 -6.47 -7.46 -12.18
CA ARG A 92 -6.85 -8.24 -13.36
C ARG A 92 -6.95 -9.70 -12.99
N SER A 93 -8.08 -10.32 -13.34
CA SER A 93 -8.27 -11.74 -13.10
C SER A 93 -7.36 -12.56 -14.01
N THR A 94 -6.74 -13.59 -13.46
CA THR A 94 -5.88 -14.52 -14.19
C THR A 94 -6.23 -15.94 -13.81
N SER A 95 -5.65 -16.93 -14.50
CA SER A 95 -5.83 -18.33 -14.16
C SER A 95 -5.29 -18.69 -12.79
N GLN A 96 -4.41 -17.86 -12.21
CA GLN A 96 -3.77 -18.13 -10.93
C GLN A 96 -4.31 -17.24 -9.80
N GLY A 97 -5.31 -16.41 -10.08
CA GLY A 97 -5.90 -15.48 -9.10
C GLY A 97 -6.02 -14.10 -9.67
N THR A 98 -5.46 -13.11 -8.98
CA THR A 98 -5.53 -11.71 -9.39
C THR A 98 -4.12 -11.16 -9.57
N GLN A 99 -3.85 -10.58 -10.72
CA GLN A 99 -2.65 -9.80 -10.92
C GLN A 99 -2.91 -8.37 -10.44
N VAL A 100 -2.02 -7.86 -9.61
CA VAL A 100 -2.09 -6.49 -9.10
C VAL A 100 -0.92 -5.72 -9.69
N ASP A 101 -1.23 -4.69 -10.47
CA ASP A 101 -0.21 -3.78 -11.01
C ASP A 101 -0.28 -2.48 -10.21
N PHE A 102 0.79 -2.21 -9.48
CA PHE A 102 0.89 -1.08 -8.56
C PHE A 102 1.77 0.01 -9.14
N VAL A 103 1.32 1.25 -9.06
CA VAL A 103 2.12 2.43 -9.41
C VAL A 103 1.89 3.51 -8.36
N GLN A 104 2.97 4.00 -7.77
CA GLN A 104 2.93 5.23 -6.99
C GLN A 104 3.50 6.33 -7.87
N SER A 105 2.67 7.27 -8.30
CA SER A 105 3.06 8.35 -9.21
C SER A 105 3.09 9.69 -8.49
N GLY A 106 3.86 10.64 -9.06
CA GLY A 106 4.02 11.97 -8.47
C GLY A 106 5.04 12.01 -7.34
N TYR A 107 5.83 10.96 -7.19
CA TYR A 107 6.85 10.88 -6.17
C TYR A 107 7.94 11.91 -6.44
N ARG A 108 8.27 12.70 -5.42
CA ARG A 108 9.35 13.68 -5.56
C ARG A 108 10.69 12.96 -5.49
N ASP A 109 11.68 13.52 -6.18
CA ASP A 109 13.04 13.01 -6.05
C ASP A 109 13.48 13.07 -4.60
N SER A 110 13.93 11.94 -4.10
CA SER A 110 14.29 11.81 -2.71
C SER A 110 15.30 10.68 -2.57
N PRO A 111 16.32 10.85 -1.72
CA PRO A 111 17.24 9.74 -1.45
C PRO A 111 16.54 8.54 -0.82
N CYS A 112 15.31 8.73 -0.33
CA CYS A 112 14.54 7.64 0.30
C CYS A 112 13.70 6.84 -0.70
N LYS A 113 13.71 7.19 -1.99
CA LYS A 113 12.85 6.52 -2.97
C LYS A 113 13.13 5.02 -3.04
N GLU A 114 14.39 4.62 -3.01
CA GLU A 114 14.73 3.20 -3.06
C GLU A 114 14.27 2.45 -1.81
N ALA A 115 14.33 3.08 -0.65
CA ALA A 115 13.82 2.47 0.57
C ALA A 115 12.31 2.26 0.47
N CYS A 116 11.59 3.21 -0.12
CA CYS A 116 10.15 3.07 -0.33
C CYS A 116 9.85 1.96 -1.32
N ALA A 117 10.63 1.85 -2.38
CA ALA A 117 10.45 0.77 -3.35
C ALA A 117 10.64 -0.60 -2.70
N ARG A 118 11.66 -0.75 -1.84
CA ARG A 118 11.86 -2.00 -1.09
C ARG A 118 10.71 -2.26 -0.13
N GLY A 119 10.22 -1.22 0.53
CA GLY A 119 9.08 -1.34 1.43
C GLY A 119 7.84 -1.83 0.70
N TRP A 120 7.57 -1.29 -0.47
CA TRP A 120 6.43 -1.75 -1.27
C TRP A 120 6.59 -3.19 -1.72
N ARG A 121 7.80 -3.61 -2.13
CA ARG A 121 8.02 -5.02 -2.47
C ARG A 121 7.68 -5.94 -1.31
N PHE A 122 8.06 -5.55 -0.08
CA PHE A 122 7.72 -6.33 1.10
C PHE A 122 6.23 -6.29 1.39
N PHE A 123 5.64 -5.09 1.48
CA PHE A 123 4.25 -4.96 1.92
C PHE A 123 3.26 -5.51 0.89
N LEU A 124 3.52 -5.32 -0.39
CA LEU A 124 2.64 -5.86 -1.43
C LEU A 124 2.99 -7.30 -1.77
N GLY A 125 4.28 -7.58 -1.98
CA GLY A 125 4.73 -8.89 -2.44
C GLY A 125 4.78 -9.96 -1.38
N SER A 126 4.82 -9.58 -0.12
CA SER A 126 4.89 -10.53 1.00
C SER A 126 3.70 -10.34 1.93
N SER A 127 3.58 -9.19 2.58
CA SER A 127 2.58 -9.00 3.63
C SER A 127 1.14 -9.04 3.10
N LEU A 128 0.82 -8.24 2.07
CA LEU A 128 -0.53 -8.23 1.49
C LEU A 128 -0.86 -9.60 0.88
N LYS A 129 0.05 -10.11 0.06
CA LYS A 129 -0.15 -11.40 -0.59
C LYS A 129 -0.44 -12.49 0.42
N ARG A 130 0.37 -12.59 1.45
CA ARG A 130 0.21 -13.60 2.49
C ARG A 130 -1.09 -13.39 3.27
N TYR A 131 -1.42 -12.15 3.60
CA TYR A 131 -2.66 -11.85 4.29
C TYR A 131 -3.88 -12.31 3.50
N VAL A 132 -3.93 -11.98 2.21
CA VAL A 132 -5.08 -12.36 1.38
C VAL A 132 -5.14 -13.87 1.19
N GLU A 133 -4.00 -14.52 1.01
CA GLU A 133 -3.96 -15.96 0.73
C GLU A 133 -4.11 -16.82 1.98
N THR A 134 -3.71 -16.35 3.15
CA THR A 134 -3.68 -17.17 4.36
C THR A 134 -4.41 -16.55 5.56
N GLY A 135 -4.76 -15.26 5.50
CA GLY A 135 -5.36 -14.55 6.63
C GLY A 135 -4.35 -13.85 7.52
N GLU A 136 -3.05 -14.01 7.28
CA GLU A 136 -2.02 -13.42 8.14
C GLU A 136 -1.01 -12.61 7.34
N GLY A 137 -0.93 -11.31 7.63
CA GLY A 137 0.08 -10.42 7.07
C GLY A 137 1.15 -10.08 8.11
N THR A 138 2.03 -9.14 7.75
CA THR A 138 3.10 -8.66 8.62
C THR A 138 3.03 -7.14 8.68
N PRO A 139 2.04 -6.59 9.41
CA PRO A 139 1.90 -5.13 9.49
C PRO A 139 2.95 -4.49 10.37
N SER A 140 3.11 -3.18 10.22
CA SER A 140 3.93 -2.31 11.09
C SER A 140 5.43 -2.50 10.96
N ALA A 141 5.90 -3.18 9.90
CA ALA A 141 7.32 -3.25 9.62
C ALA A 141 7.85 -1.87 9.17
N ASP A 142 9.13 -1.64 9.42
CA ASP A 142 9.79 -0.40 8.99
C ASP A 142 9.99 -0.43 7.48
N MET A 143 9.54 0.62 6.79
CA MET A 143 9.65 0.70 5.34
C MET A 143 11.12 0.69 4.86
N ARG A 144 12.04 1.22 5.69
CA ARG A 144 13.47 1.25 5.33
C ARG A 144 14.11 -0.12 5.42
N MET A 145 13.70 -0.89 6.40
CA MET A 145 14.31 -2.19 6.73
C MET A 145 13.21 -3.17 7.08
N PRO A 146 12.34 -3.54 6.10
CA PRO A 146 11.29 -4.51 6.41
C PRO A 146 11.91 -5.83 6.86
N GLU A 147 11.27 -6.47 7.81
CA GLU A 147 11.73 -7.77 8.27
C GLU A 147 11.66 -8.79 7.13
N SER A 148 12.63 -9.68 7.10
CA SER A 148 12.59 -10.78 6.15
C SER A 148 11.39 -11.67 6.43
N PRO A 149 10.67 -12.08 5.40
CA PRO A 149 9.52 -12.98 5.56
C PRO A 149 9.93 -14.35 6.10
#